data_57663db058cefc6ed5801c40d809f66f
#
_entry.id   57663db058cefc6ed5801c40d809f66f
#
_cell.length_a   1.000
_cell.length_b   1.000
_cell.length_c   1.000
_cell.angle_alpha   90.00
_cell.angle_beta   90.00
_cell.angle_gamma   90.00
#
_symmetry.space_group_name_H-M   'P 1'
#
loop_
_entity.id
_entity.type
_entity.pdbx_description
1 polymer ?
#
loop_
_entity_poly.entity_id
_entity_poly.type
_entity_poly.pdbx_seq_one_letter_code
_entity_poly.pdbx_strand_id
1 'polypeptide(L)'
;MNSPLKNSEEPITHWYKEPWMLLVMGVPIAAILWGVVIVTLAVNGKDSLVSDSYYKDGMAYTENREFRNKAKRLQLTATVTYNEGEIRSSIAGYLDENPSFLRLQIIHPTLETEDETVLLQKIADGSYLGLADKNHLGKRKMWLQSPEQEWMIKDEALIENGKLLNLSQ
;
A
#
# COMPACT_ATOMS: atom_id res chain seq x y z
N MET A 1 3.68 -15.60 -92.93
CA MET A 1 3.19 -16.49 -91.94
C MET A 1 3.35 -15.71 -90.57
N ASN A 2 2.29 -14.92 -90.23
CA ASN A 2 2.32 -14.03 -89.06
C ASN A 2 1.62 -14.76 -87.90
N SER A 3 2.36 -15.09 -86.89
CA SER A 3 1.80 -15.58 -85.64
C SER A 3 1.30 -14.37 -84.81
N PRO A 4 0.06 -14.36 -84.30
CA PRO A 4 -0.41 -13.31 -83.43
C PRO A 4 0.23 -13.44 -82.04
N LEU A 5 0.80 -12.36 -81.58
CA LEU A 5 1.25 -12.22 -80.22
C LEU A 5 0.03 -12.30 -79.28
N LYS A 6 -0.01 -13.35 -78.49
CA LYS A 6 -1.00 -13.56 -77.46
C LYS A 6 -0.71 -12.59 -76.32
N ASN A 7 -1.41 -11.45 -76.27
CA ASN A 7 -1.42 -10.56 -75.09
C ASN A 7 -2.08 -11.33 -73.95
N SER A 8 -1.31 -11.89 -73.09
CA SER A 8 -1.77 -12.34 -71.81
C SER A 8 -1.97 -11.09 -70.92
N GLU A 9 -3.19 -10.59 -70.93
CA GLU A 9 -3.62 -9.63 -69.93
C GLU A 9 -3.58 -10.35 -68.57
N GLU A 10 -2.51 -10.12 -67.77
CA GLU A 10 -2.46 -10.58 -66.43
C GLU A 10 -3.56 -9.85 -65.65
N PRO A 11 -4.40 -10.57 -64.88
CA PRO A 11 -5.44 -9.93 -64.10
C PRO A 11 -4.80 -8.99 -63.13
N ILE A 12 -5.20 -7.72 -63.16
CA ILE A 12 -4.77 -6.70 -62.19
C ILE A 12 -5.27 -7.12 -60.80
N THR A 13 -4.46 -7.89 -60.10
CA THR A 13 -4.74 -8.27 -58.71
C THR A 13 -4.55 -7.04 -57.83
N HIS A 14 -5.62 -6.62 -57.19
CA HIS A 14 -5.55 -5.50 -56.26
C HIS A 14 -4.64 -5.89 -55.11
N TRP A 15 -3.59 -5.09 -54.89
CA TRP A 15 -2.55 -5.30 -53.89
C TRP A 15 -3.07 -5.66 -52.48
N TYR A 16 -4.27 -5.15 -52.09
CA TYR A 16 -4.91 -5.42 -50.81
C TYR A 16 -5.58 -6.80 -50.71
N LYS A 17 -5.68 -7.56 -51.83
CA LYS A 17 -6.22 -8.93 -51.87
C LYS A 17 -5.14 -9.99 -51.75
N GLU A 18 -3.88 -9.60 -51.87
CA GLU A 18 -2.76 -10.51 -51.77
C GLU A 18 -2.53 -10.98 -50.33
N PRO A 19 -2.45 -12.29 -50.04
CA PRO A 19 -2.34 -12.80 -48.66
C PRO A 19 -1.07 -12.36 -47.96
N TRP A 20 0.01 -12.09 -48.66
CA TRP A 20 1.25 -11.60 -48.07
C TRP A 20 1.11 -10.17 -47.51
N MET A 21 0.20 -9.38 -48.03
CA MET A 21 -0.12 -8.05 -47.57
C MET A 21 -0.66 -8.07 -46.14
N LEU A 22 -1.49 -9.09 -45.81
CA LEU A 22 -1.98 -9.30 -44.45
C LEU A 22 -0.84 -9.54 -43.46
N LEU A 23 0.22 -10.23 -43.90
CA LEU A 23 1.40 -10.47 -43.04
C LEU A 23 2.19 -9.18 -42.83
N VAL A 24 2.42 -8.40 -43.90
CA VAL A 24 3.20 -7.14 -43.80
C VAL A 24 2.49 -6.10 -42.97
N MET A 25 1.16 -5.96 -43.10
CA MET A 25 0.38 -5.00 -42.30
C MET A 25 -0.04 -5.56 -40.93
N GLY A 26 -0.28 -6.86 -40.87
CA GLY A 26 -0.76 -7.52 -39.63
C GLY A 26 0.22 -7.48 -38.50
N VAL A 27 1.52 -7.66 -38.79
CA VAL A 27 2.56 -7.63 -37.77
C VAL A 27 2.66 -6.26 -37.06
N PRO A 28 2.79 -5.11 -37.75
CA PRO A 28 2.82 -3.81 -37.12
C PRO A 28 1.51 -3.45 -36.40
N ILE A 29 0.35 -3.83 -36.94
CA ILE A 29 -0.93 -3.61 -36.30
C ILE A 29 -1.02 -4.41 -35.00
N ALA A 30 -0.62 -5.67 -35.01
CA ALA A 30 -0.56 -6.49 -33.80
C ALA A 30 0.40 -5.91 -32.75
N ALA A 31 1.55 -5.39 -33.17
CA ALA A 31 2.50 -4.74 -32.27
C ALA A 31 1.92 -3.48 -31.62
N ILE A 32 1.18 -2.67 -32.37
CA ILE A 32 0.52 -1.46 -31.84
C ILE A 32 -0.57 -1.87 -30.82
N LEU A 33 -1.40 -2.85 -31.16
CA LEU A 33 -2.44 -3.33 -30.23
C LEU A 33 -1.83 -3.89 -28.93
N TRP A 34 -0.74 -4.66 -29.05
CA TRP A 34 -0.01 -5.16 -27.88
C TRP A 34 0.60 -4.03 -27.05
N GLY A 35 1.14 -3.00 -27.71
CA GLY A 35 1.65 -1.80 -27.04
C GLY A 35 0.57 -1.08 -26.22
N VAL A 36 -0.65 -0.94 -26.77
CA VAL A 36 -1.79 -0.35 -26.06
C VAL A 36 -2.15 -1.19 -24.83
N VAL A 37 -2.16 -2.52 -24.93
CA VAL A 37 -2.41 -3.42 -23.80
C VAL A 37 -1.37 -3.22 -22.69
N ILE A 38 -0.08 -3.18 -23.04
CA ILE A 38 1.00 -2.98 -22.07
C ILE A 38 0.86 -1.61 -21.38
N VAL A 39 0.58 -0.54 -22.13
CA VAL A 39 0.39 0.80 -21.56
C VAL A 39 -0.82 0.84 -20.63
N THR A 40 -1.93 0.21 -21.01
CA THR A 40 -3.12 0.16 -20.14
C THR A 40 -2.87 -0.63 -18.87
N LEU A 41 -2.12 -1.74 -18.93
CA LEU A 41 -1.71 -2.49 -17.75
C LEU A 41 -0.77 -1.68 -16.86
N ALA A 42 0.19 -0.96 -17.45
CA ALA A 42 1.12 -0.10 -16.71
C ALA A 42 0.42 1.08 -16.01
N VAL A 43 -0.58 1.68 -16.66
CA VAL A 43 -1.35 2.79 -16.07
C VAL A 43 -2.32 2.32 -15.00
N ASN A 44 -2.93 1.14 -15.17
CA ASN A 44 -3.87 0.58 -14.18
C ASN A 44 -3.17 -0.13 -13.01
N GLY A 45 -1.96 -0.64 -13.24
CA GLY A 45 -1.10 -1.20 -12.20
C GLY A 45 -0.24 -0.12 -11.53
N LYS A 46 -0.83 1.03 -11.20
CA LYS A 46 -0.10 2.08 -10.48
C LYS A 46 0.36 1.56 -9.12
N ASP A 47 1.58 1.08 -9.07
CA ASP A 47 2.36 1.19 -7.83
C ASP A 47 2.39 2.67 -7.46
N SER A 48 2.03 3.01 -6.23
CA SER A 48 2.03 4.38 -5.75
C SER A 48 3.42 4.99 -6.03
N LEU A 49 3.44 6.03 -6.85
CA LEU A 49 4.66 6.73 -7.24
C LEU A 49 5.40 7.24 -6.00
N VAL A 50 6.57 6.66 -5.75
CA VAL A 50 7.49 6.94 -4.63
C VAL A 50 8.14 8.33 -4.74
N SER A 51 7.64 9.28 -5.54
CA SER A 51 8.47 10.41 -5.94
C SER A 51 8.33 11.70 -5.14
N ASP A 52 7.22 11.95 -4.44
CA ASP A 52 7.08 13.19 -3.65
C ASP A 52 7.28 12.99 -2.14
N SER A 53 7.39 11.75 -1.69
CA SER A 53 7.52 11.42 -0.27
C SER A 53 8.99 11.42 0.20
N TYR A 54 9.98 11.33 -0.68
CA TYR A 54 11.37 11.12 -0.27
C TYR A 54 11.92 12.20 0.68
N TYR A 55 11.55 13.46 0.45
CA TYR A 55 11.94 14.55 1.36
C TYR A 55 11.09 14.55 2.63
N LYS A 56 9.79 14.29 2.50
CA LYS A 56 8.89 14.14 3.65
C LYS A 56 9.23 12.90 4.47
N ASP A 57 9.59 11.81 3.80
CA ASP A 57 10.02 10.56 4.44
C ASP A 57 11.35 10.73 5.18
N GLY A 58 12.28 11.53 4.65
CA GLY A 58 13.53 11.85 5.32
C GLY A 58 13.33 12.64 6.61
N MET A 59 12.46 13.65 6.59
CA MET A 59 12.09 14.40 7.80
C MET A 59 11.27 13.53 8.77
N ALA A 60 10.28 12.81 8.28
CA ALA A 60 9.48 11.88 9.07
C ALA A 60 10.34 10.74 9.67
N TYR A 61 11.38 10.29 8.98
CA TYR A 61 12.31 9.30 9.52
C TYR A 61 13.07 9.82 10.73
N THR A 62 13.55 11.06 10.68
CA THR A 62 14.27 11.70 11.80
C THR A 62 13.33 11.94 12.97
N GLU A 63 12.16 12.50 12.75
CA GLU A 63 11.10 12.71 13.74
C GLU A 63 10.66 11.38 14.38
N ASN A 64 10.38 10.37 13.58
CA ASN A 64 10.04 9.03 14.05
C ASN A 64 11.16 8.40 14.91
N ARG A 65 12.42 8.72 14.63
CA ARG A 65 13.55 8.22 15.41
C ARG A 65 13.63 8.90 16.78
N GLU A 66 13.37 10.21 16.83
CA GLU A 66 13.33 10.97 18.08
C GLU A 66 12.17 10.50 18.97
N PHE A 67 10.98 10.32 18.39
CA PHE A 67 9.81 9.80 19.10
C PHE A 67 10.05 8.41 19.69
N ARG A 68 10.69 7.51 18.95
CA ARG A 68 11.08 6.19 19.46
C ARG A 68 12.09 6.29 20.60
N ASN A 69 13.09 7.15 20.45
CA ASN A 69 14.09 7.35 21.51
C ASN A 69 13.46 7.91 22.77
N LYS A 70 12.46 8.78 22.64
CA LYS A 70 11.68 9.29 23.78
C LYS A 70 10.90 8.17 24.46
N ALA A 71 10.20 7.32 23.68
CA ALA A 71 9.49 6.18 24.24
C ALA A 71 10.43 5.22 25.00
N LYS A 72 11.64 4.96 24.46
CA LYS A 72 12.66 4.15 25.16
C LYS A 72 13.11 4.78 26.48
N ARG A 73 13.40 6.08 26.48
CA ARG A 73 13.82 6.78 27.71
C ARG A 73 12.75 6.74 28.79
N LEU A 74 11.48 6.83 28.38
CA LEU A 74 10.33 6.77 29.27
C LEU A 74 9.92 5.32 29.60
N GLN A 75 10.62 4.33 29.07
CA GLN A 75 10.33 2.89 29.22
C GLN A 75 8.87 2.56 28.91
N LEU A 76 8.34 3.17 27.87
CA LEU A 76 6.95 2.99 27.48
C LEU A 76 6.71 1.60 26.92
N THR A 77 5.68 0.97 27.42
CA THR A 77 5.09 -0.27 26.91
C THR A 77 3.60 -0.05 26.72
N ALA A 78 3.02 -0.72 25.76
CA ALA A 78 1.59 -0.66 25.55
C ALA A 78 1.01 -2.08 25.41
N THR A 79 -0.13 -2.28 26.02
CA THR A 79 -0.91 -3.51 25.83
C THR A 79 -2.08 -3.16 24.92
N VAL A 80 -2.25 -3.90 23.85
CA VAL A 80 -3.33 -3.72 22.88
C VAL A 80 -4.15 -4.99 22.80
N THR A 81 -5.47 -4.86 22.82
CA THR A 81 -6.41 -5.96 22.57
C THR A 81 -7.27 -5.59 21.37
N TYR A 82 -7.40 -6.50 20.43
CA TYR A 82 -8.26 -6.38 19.27
C TYR A 82 -9.42 -7.38 19.41
N ASN A 83 -10.66 -6.91 19.30
CA ASN A 83 -11.82 -7.77 19.35
C ASN A 83 -12.90 -7.26 18.39
N GLU A 84 -13.10 -7.97 17.27
CA GLU A 84 -14.14 -7.67 16.28
C GLU A 84 -14.20 -6.19 15.83
N GLY A 85 -13.03 -5.55 15.64
CA GLY A 85 -12.93 -4.14 15.25
C GLY A 85 -12.76 -3.18 16.44
N GLU A 86 -13.11 -3.57 17.65
CA GLU A 86 -12.82 -2.78 18.85
C GLU A 86 -11.35 -2.95 19.24
N ILE A 87 -10.66 -1.82 19.40
CA ILE A 87 -9.27 -1.77 19.84
C ILE A 87 -9.21 -1.08 21.18
N ARG A 88 -8.75 -1.82 22.18
CA ARG A 88 -8.47 -1.27 23.50
C ARG A 88 -6.99 -1.28 23.77
N SER A 89 -6.45 -0.17 24.27
CA SER A 89 -5.03 -0.05 24.60
C SER A 89 -4.84 0.54 25.99
N SER A 90 -3.82 0.06 26.67
CA SER A 90 -3.31 0.67 27.89
C SER A 90 -1.82 0.92 27.76
N ILE A 91 -1.33 2.00 28.39
CA ILE A 91 0.07 2.39 28.38
C ILE A 91 0.63 2.26 29.79
N ALA A 92 1.86 1.77 29.88
CA ALA A 92 2.65 1.76 31.10
C ALA A 92 4.03 2.37 30.82
N GLY A 93 4.57 3.09 31.81
CA GLY A 93 5.88 3.74 31.71
C GLY A 93 5.94 5.01 32.55
N TYR A 94 7.04 5.75 32.40
CA TYR A 94 7.28 6.98 33.14
C TYR A 94 6.74 8.19 32.36
N LEU A 95 5.41 8.36 32.36
CA LEU A 95 4.73 9.51 31.79
C LEU A 95 4.28 10.42 32.95
N ASP A 96 4.48 11.74 32.82
CA ASP A 96 3.98 12.71 33.78
C ASP A 96 2.45 12.79 33.76
N GLU A 97 1.89 12.74 32.55
CA GLU A 97 0.45 12.69 32.30
C GLU A 97 0.14 11.74 31.13
N ASN A 98 -0.99 11.07 31.19
CA ASN A 98 -1.47 10.25 30.09
C ASN A 98 -2.09 11.13 29.00
N PRO A 99 -1.69 10.98 27.72
CA PRO A 99 -2.23 11.78 26.61
C PRO A 99 -3.74 11.66 26.46
N SER A 100 -4.37 12.65 25.86
CA SER A 100 -5.84 12.67 25.63
C SER A 100 -6.27 11.62 24.62
N PHE A 101 -5.41 11.37 23.63
CA PHE A 101 -5.64 10.39 22.58
C PHE A 101 -4.33 9.76 22.10
N LEU A 102 -4.47 8.63 21.45
CA LEU A 102 -3.39 7.93 20.75
C LEU A 102 -3.75 7.69 19.32
N ARG A 103 -2.76 7.62 18.46
CA ARG A 103 -2.90 7.20 17.07
C ARG A 103 -2.25 5.84 16.91
N LEU A 104 -3.05 4.85 16.51
CA LEU A 104 -2.57 3.52 16.17
C LEU A 104 -2.60 3.34 14.67
N GLN A 105 -1.45 3.12 14.05
CA GLN A 105 -1.36 2.71 12.67
C GLN A 105 -1.15 1.20 12.60
N ILE A 106 -2.02 0.54 11.88
CA ILE A 106 -1.97 -0.91 11.61
C ILE A 106 -1.59 -1.08 10.16
N ILE A 107 -0.41 -1.63 9.93
CA ILE A 107 0.21 -1.69 8.61
C ILE A 107 0.29 -3.15 8.17
N HIS A 108 -0.23 -3.44 6.99
CA HIS A 108 -0.11 -4.75 6.38
C HIS A 108 1.29 -4.95 5.77
N PRO A 109 1.92 -6.13 5.91
CA PRO A 109 3.28 -6.35 5.43
C PRO A 109 3.49 -6.11 3.93
N THR A 110 2.44 -6.28 3.10
CA THR A 110 2.55 -6.27 1.64
C THR A 110 1.43 -5.50 0.91
N LEU A 111 0.32 -5.18 1.56
CA LEU A 111 -0.86 -4.56 0.95
C LEU A 111 -1.16 -3.22 1.61
N GLU A 112 -0.75 -2.12 1.00
CA GLU A 112 -1.01 -0.75 1.49
C GLU A 112 -2.51 -0.45 1.60
N THR A 113 -3.34 -1.07 0.75
CA THR A 113 -4.80 -0.92 0.79
C THR A 113 -5.44 -1.44 2.08
N GLU A 114 -4.75 -2.31 2.81
CA GLU A 114 -5.17 -2.86 4.09
C GLU A 114 -4.67 -2.04 5.30
N ASP A 115 -3.87 -1.02 5.05
CA ASP A 115 -3.39 -0.14 6.11
C ASP A 115 -4.54 0.70 6.66
N GLU A 116 -4.50 0.93 7.96
CA GLU A 116 -5.50 1.76 8.63
C GLU A 116 -4.87 2.54 9.79
N THR A 117 -5.37 3.75 9.98
CA THR A 117 -5.01 4.59 11.13
C THR A 117 -6.23 4.79 12.00
N VAL A 118 -6.17 4.26 13.21
CA VAL A 118 -7.24 4.34 14.21
C VAL A 118 -6.89 5.35 15.28
N LEU A 119 -7.83 6.24 15.59
CA LEU A 119 -7.70 7.18 16.71
C LEU A 119 -8.28 6.52 17.97
N LEU A 120 -7.44 6.35 18.98
CA LEU A 120 -7.83 5.77 20.27
C LEU A 120 -8.04 6.92 21.26
N GLN A 121 -9.25 7.03 21.78
CA GLN A 121 -9.62 8.06 22.75
C GLN A 121 -9.51 7.52 24.18
N LYS A 122 -9.03 8.36 25.09
CA LYS A 122 -8.94 8.01 26.52
C LYS A 122 -10.33 7.87 27.12
N ILE A 123 -10.57 6.80 27.81
CA ILE A 123 -11.84 6.54 28.53
C ILE A 123 -11.65 6.66 30.06
N ALA A 124 -12.75 6.61 30.79
CA ALA A 124 -12.78 6.93 32.21
C ALA A 124 -11.90 6.01 33.10
N ASP A 125 -11.63 4.78 32.68
CA ASP A 125 -10.75 3.82 33.36
C ASP A 125 -9.25 4.06 33.12
N GLY A 126 -8.91 5.08 32.31
CA GLY A 126 -7.54 5.42 31.95
C GLY A 126 -6.98 4.64 30.75
N SER A 127 -7.74 3.70 30.19
CA SER A 127 -7.40 3.03 28.94
C SER A 127 -7.85 3.85 27.71
N TYR A 128 -7.48 3.38 26.52
CA TYR A 128 -7.82 4.01 25.26
C TYR A 128 -8.66 3.06 24.44
N LEU A 129 -9.69 3.61 23.79
CA LEU A 129 -10.64 2.87 22.97
C LEU A 129 -10.72 3.49 21.58
N GLY A 130 -10.76 2.65 20.56
CA GLY A 130 -11.00 3.02 19.17
C GLY A 130 -11.68 1.90 18.40
N LEU A 131 -12.20 2.24 17.24
CA LEU A 131 -12.86 1.29 16.34
C LEU A 131 -12.10 1.27 15.02
N ALA A 132 -11.75 0.08 14.55
CA ALA A 132 -11.21 -0.17 13.23
C ALA A 132 -12.34 -0.49 12.26
N ASP A 133 -12.27 0.07 11.06
CA ASP A 133 -13.25 -0.19 9.99
C ASP A 133 -12.97 -1.52 9.28
N LYS A 134 -11.70 -1.97 9.33
CA LYS A 134 -11.24 -3.16 8.63
C LYS A 134 -10.93 -4.31 9.60
N ASN A 135 -10.96 -5.52 9.06
CA ASN A 135 -10.49 -6.68 9.80
C ASN A 135 -8.97 -6.83 9.71
N HIS A 136 -8.28 -6.67 10.83
CA HIS A 136 -6.83 -6.68 10.91
C HIS A 136 -6.23 -7.99 11.44
N LEU A 137 -6.93 -9.09 11.37
CA LEU A 137 -6.39 -10.38 11.82
C LEU A 137 -5.11 -10.75 11.06
N GLY A 138 -4.21 -11.46 11.75
CA GLY A 138 -2.94 -11.90 11.19
C GLY A 138 -1.76 -11.02 11.57
N LYS A 139 -0.64 -11.21 10.88
CA LYS A 139 0.61 -10.49 11.15
C LYS A 139 0.51 -9.04 10.66
N ARG A 140 0.74 -8.08 11.54
CA ARG A 140 0.66 -6.64 11.27
C ARG A 140 1.81 -5.92 11.96
N LYS A 141 2.26 -4.82 11.34
CA LYS A 141 3.12 -3.84 12.01
C LYS A 141 2.21 -2.82 12.70
N MET A 142 2.47 -2.57 13.97
CA MET A 142 1.68 -1.68 14.80
C MET A 142 2.54 -0.50 15.25
N TRP A 143 2.10 0.71 14.93
CA TRP A 143 2.77 1.93 15.34
C TRP A 143 1.82 2.72 16.23
N LEU A 144 2.04 2.65 17.53
CA LEU A 144 1.30 3.41 18.52
C LEU A 144 2.06 4.68 18.85
N GLN A 145 1.42 5.83 18.68
CA GLN A 145 2.04 7.12 18.87
C GLN A 145 1.12 8.08 19.64
N SER A 146 1.73 8.95 20.42
CA SER A 146 1.11 10.16 20.94
C SER A 146 1.67 11.37 20.21
N PRO A 147 0.88 12.00 19.32
CA PRO A 147 1.31 13.25 18.68
C PRO A 147 1.51 14.40 19.66
N GLU A 148 0.71 14.45 20.75
CA GLU A 148 0.79 15.49 21.78
C GLU A 148 2.10 15.44 22.56
N GLN A 149 2.58 14.24 22.82
CA GLN A 149 3.76 14.03 23.66
C GLN A 149 4.99 13.57 22.90
N GLU A 150 4.91 13.52 21.58
CA GLU A 150 6.03 13.23 20.66
C GLU A 150 6.77 11.93 21.02
N TRP A 151 6.04 10.84 21.23
CA TRP A 151 6.61 9.51 21.37
C TRP A 151 5.90 8.47 20.53
N MET A 152 6.61 7.39 20.22
CA MET A 152 6.10 6.31 19.37
C MET A 152 6.68 4.96 19.79
N ILE A 153 5.80 3.95 19.84
CA ILE A 153 6.16 2.54 19.96
C ILE A 153 5.90 1.87 18.62
N LYS A 154 6.89 1.16 18.09
CA LYS A 154 6.76 0.36 16.85
C LYS A 154 7.04 -1.08 17.20
N ASP A 155 6.10 -1.95 16.88
CA ASP A 155 6.25 -3.37 17.06
C ASP A 155 5.55 -4.14 15.94
N GLU A 156 5.84 -5.43 15.84
CA GLU A 156 5.21 -6.34 14.90
C GLU A 156 4.53 -7.47 15.68
N ALA A 157 3.23 -7.61 15.51
CA ALA A 157 2.44 -8.55 16.28
C ALA A 157 1.50 -9.38 15.39
N LEU A 158 1.15 -10.57 15.88
CA LEU A 158 0.11 -11.40 15.32
C LEU A 158 -1.22 -11.05 16.01
N ILE A 159 -2.07 -10.33 15.29
CA ILE A 159 -3.38 -9.93 15.80
C ILE A 159 -4.35 -11.12 15.73
N GLU A 160 -4.88 -11.50 16.88
CA GLU A 160 -5.92 -12.50 17.06
C GLU A 160 -7.04 -11.92 17.93
N ASN A 161 -8.29 -12.30 17.68
CA ASN A 161 -9.43 -11.78 18.46
C ASN A 161 -9.29 -12.10 19.95
N GLY A 162 -9.45 -11.07 20.77
CA GLY A 162 -9.43 -11.18 22.23
C GLY A 162 -8.05 -11.45 22.85
N LYS A 163 -6.99 -11.55 22.05
CA LYS A 163 -5.62 -11.77 22.55
C LYS A 163 -4.96 -10.46 22.95
N LEU A 164 -4.29 -10.47 24.07
CA LEU A 164 -3.44 -9.38 24.54
C LEU A 164 -2.14 -9.35 23.73
N LEU A 165 -1.84 -8.20 23.17
CA LEU A 165 -0.60 -7.94 22.45
C LEU A 165 0.22 -6.94 23.29
N ASN A 166 1.44 -7.30 23.63
CA ASN A 166 2.36 -6.41 24.34
C ASN A 166 3.29 -5.77 23.33
N LEU A 167 3.13 -4.46 23.14
CA LEU A 167 4.01 -3.66 22.30
C LEU A 167 5.13 -3.07 23.14
N SER A 168 6.36 -3.33 22.74
CA SER A 168 7.56 -2.80 23.39
C SER A 168 8.58 -2.34 22.34
N GLN A 169 9.60 -1.63 22.77
CA GLN A 169 10.68 -1.12 21.90
C GLN A 169 11.95 -1.95 22.01
#